data_9c72a838a62a4b601fbeb9ddf8efe740
#
_entry.id   9c72a838a62a4b601fbeb9ddf8efe740
#
_cell.length_a   1.000
_cell.length_b   1.000
_cell.length_c   1.000
_cell.angle_alpha   90.00
_cell.angle_beta   90.00
_cell.angle_gamma   90.00
#
_symmetry.space_group_name_H-M   'P 1'
#
loop_
_entity.id
_entity.type
_entity.pdbx_description
1 polymer ?
#
loop_
_entity_poly.entity_id
_entity_poly.type
_entity_poly.pdbx_seq_one_letter_code
_entity_poly.pdbx_strand_id
1 'polypeptide(L)'
;MKQTPAEDKPGRSKVEPALKLKFLSHGTLESVDLEQTRRFYEEFLGLEVIKVSNVSLWCRLGGFHIYVVVQVKPERKAPMPFLNHNGLDVETEEDVDECHRIVVRDAEKWKLTKISKPAVQHGTYSFYFFDADGNCWEILANPPGGYCWMFERGEQEGIGHMSRTFERPASTLRKRPKDT
;
A
#
# COMPACT_ATOMS: atom_id res chain seq x y z
N MET A 1 4.33 17.62 15.47
CA MET A 1 4.39 18.34 14.18
C MET A 1 3.08 19.06 13.97
N LYS A 2 3.08 20.40 13.84
CA LYS A 2 1.88 21.17 13.51
C LYS A 2 1.61 20.96 12.00
N GLN A 3 0.46 20.40 11.64
CA GLN A 3 0.01 20.42 10.26
C GLN A 3 -0.24 21.87 9.85
N THR A 4 0.48 22.33 8.83
CA THR A 4 0.18 23.59 8.15
C THR A 4 -1.23 23.48 7.54
N PRO A 5 -2.09 24.52 7.67
CA PRO A 5 -3.38 24.53 6.99
C PRO A 5 -3.17 24.32 5.50
N ALA A 6 -4.09 23.62 4.85
CA ALA A 6 -4.06 23.35 3.41
C ALA A 6 -4.15 24.69 2.67
N GLU A 7 -3.01 25.27 2.33
CA GLU A 7 -2.91 26.38 1.38
C GLU A 7 -3.33 25.90 -0.01
N ASP A 8 -3.90 26.81 -0.80
CA ASP A 8 -4.40 26.60 -2.16
C ASP A 8 -3.40 25.83 -3.04
N LYS A 9 -3.54 24.48 -3.07
CA LYS A 9 -2.76 23.65 -3.99
C LYS A 9 -3.45 23.61 -5.34
N PRO A 10 -2.71 23.75 -6.45
CA PRO A 10 -3.26 23.60 -7.80
C PRO A 10 -3.93 22.22 -7.93
N GLY A 11 -5.15 22.18 -8.48
CA GLY A 11 -5.91 20.96 -8.70
C GLY A 11 -7.04 20.68 -7.69
N ARG A 12 -7.17 21.46 -6.62
CA ARG A 12 -8.33 21.33 -5.74
C ARG A 12 -9.55 21.98 -6.39
N SER A 13 -10.63 21.22 -6.57
CA SER A 13 -11.91 21.74 -7.00
C SER A 13 -12.30 22.96 -6.13
N LYS A 14 -12.71 24.06 -6.76
CA LYS A 14 -13.26 25.24 -6.07
C LYS A 14 -14.67 24.99 -5.50
N VAL A 15 -15.18 23.76 -5.60
CA VAL A 15 -16.49 23.37 -5.07
C VAL A 15 -16.37 23.20 -3.57
N GLU A 16 -17.21 23.91 -2.82
CA GLU A 16 -17.30 23.73 -1.37
C GLU A 16 -17.95 22.37 -1.07
N PRO A 17 -17.27 21.46 -0.33
CA PRO A 17 -17.81 20.15 -0.06
C PRO A 17 -18.96 20.23 0.93
N ALA A 18 -20.00 19.39 0.75
CA ALA A 18 -21.12 19.29 1.68
C ALA A 18 -20.71 18.82 3.08
N LEU A 19 -19.62 18.03 3.18
CA LEU A 19 -19.10 17.51 4.45
C LEU A 19 -17.75 18.14 4.78
N LYS A 20 -17.60 18.62 6.03
CA LYS A 20 -16.34 19.17 6.54
C LYS A 20 -15.40 18.10 7.07
N LEU A 21 -14.86 17.26 6.17
CA LEU A 21 -13.94 16.18 6.52
C LEU A 21 -12.50 16.69 6.64
N LYS A 22 -11.69 16.03 7.49
CA LYS A 22 -10.30 16.42 7.77
C LYS A 22 -9.29 15.60 6.98
N PHE A 23 -9.41 14.26 7.01
CA PHE A 23 -8.48 13.34 6.35
C PHE A 23 -9.07 11.92 6.26
N LEU A 24 -8.46 11.08 5.42
CA LEU A 24 -8.72 9.65 5.38
C LEU A 24 -8.06 9.00 6.60
N SER A 25 -8.85 8.48 7.55
CA SER A 25 -8.33 8.01 8.83
C SER A 25 -7.88 6.55 8.81
N HIS A 26 -8.70 5.66 8.26
CA HIS A 26 -8.44 4.22 8.30
C HIS A 26 -9.16 3.47 7.19
N GLY A 27 -8.61 2.28 6.88
CA GLY A 27 -9.28 1.21 6.18
C GLY A 27 -9.59 0.04 7.09
N THR A 28 -10.28 -0.98 6.58
CA THR A 28 -10.56 -2.21 7.32
C THR A 28 -10.14 -3.41 6.52
N LEU A 29 -9.47 -4.36 7.20
CA LEU A 29 -9.08 -5.66 6.67
C LEU A 29 -9.74 -6.75 7.51
N GLU A 30 -9.89 -7.93 6.95
CA GLU A 30 -10.46 -9.08 7.65
C GLU A 30 -9.39 -10.14 7.90
N SER A 31 -9.50 -10.85 9.03
CA SER A 31 -8.65 -11.97 9.37
C SER A 31 -9.48 -13.09 9.99
N VAL A 32 -9.13 -14.35 9.69
CA VAL A 32 -9.70 -15.52 10.34
C VAL A 32 -8.89 -15.94 11.57
N ASP A 33 -7.59 -15.58 11.61
CA ASP A 33 -6.66 -15.90 12.69
C ASP A 33 -5.79 -14.66 13.00
N LEU A 34 -6.19 -13.90 14.01
CA LEU A 34 -5.51 -12.65 14.39
C LEU A 34 -4.05 -12.88 14.84
N GLU A 35 -3.71 -14.01 15.43
CA GLU A 35 -2.35 -14.27 15.87
C GLU A 35 -1.43 -14.56 14.67
N GLN A 36 -1.90 -15.34 13.69
CA GLN A 36 -1.18 -15.56 12.44
C GLN A 36 -1.03 -14.24 11.66
N THR A 37 -2.10 -13.46 11.55
CA THR A 37 -2.10 -12.17 10.85
C THR A 37 -1.16 -11.18 11.54
N ARG A 38 -1.18 -11.10 12.87
CA ARG A 38 -0.26 -10.24 13.64
C ARG A 38 1.18 -10.58 13.32
N ARG A 39 1.55 -11.86 13.41
CA ARG A 39 2.91 -12.32 13.12
C ARG A 39 3.34 -11.98 11.69
N PHE A 40 2.46 -12.20 10.72
CA PHE A 40 2.73 -11.84 9.34
C PHE A 40 2.96 -10.33 9.16
N TYR A 41 2.12 -9.50 9.77
CA TYR A 41 2.24 -8.05 9.66
C TYR A 41 3.48 -7.50 10.37
N GLU A 42 3.82 -8.01 11.55
CA GLU A 42 5.01 -7.59 12.30
C GLU A 42 6.30 -8.16 11.71
N GLU A 43 6.37 -9.51 11.52
CA GLU A 43 7.60 -10.21 11.17
C GLU A 43 7.94 -10.13 9.67
N PHE A 44 6.93 -10.06 8.80
CA PHE A 44 7.13 -10.09 7.35
C PHE A 44 6.94 -8.73 6.68
N LEU A 45 5.86 -8.00 6.99
CA LEU A 45 5.61 -6.69 6.42
C LEU A 45 6.27 -5.55 7.20
N GLY A 46 6.70 -5.77 8.44
CA GLY A 46 7.33 -4.74 9.28
C GLY A 46 6.37 -3.68 9.77
N LEU A 47 5.06 -3.99 9.86
CA LEU A 47 4.05 -3.06 10.35
C LEU A 47 4.11 -2.96 11.88
N GLU A 48 3.80 -1.79 12.41
CA GLU A 48 3.50 -1.61 13.82
C GLU A 48 2.08 -2.11 14.11
N VAL A 49 1.92 -3.09 15.00
CA VAL A 49 0.63 -3.72 15.28
C VAL A 49 0.30 -3.68 16.76
N ILE A 50 -0.94 -3.32 17.10
CA ILE A 50 -1.47 -3.37 18.46
C ILE A 50 -2.77 -4.16 18.52
N LYS A 51 -2.96 -4.92 19.61
CA LYS A 51 -4.24 -5.57 19.91
C LYS A 51 -5.12 -4.60 20.68
N VAL A 52 -6.25 -4.25 20.11
CA VAL A 52 -7.20 -3.30 20.72
C VAL A 52 -8.42 -4.00 21.32
N SER A 53 -8.67 -5.25 20.93
CA SER A 53 -9.70 -6.12 21.53
C SER A 53 -9.39 -7.58 21.24
N ASN A 54 -10.23 -8.49 21.77
CA ASN A 54 -10.10 -9.92 21.47
C ASN A 54 -10.44 -10.28 20.02
N VAL A 55 -11.05 -9.36 19.27
CA VAL A 55 -11.53 -9.57 17.90
C VAL A 55 -10.94 -8.57 16.90
N SER A 56 -9.95 -7.76 17.31
CA SER A 56 -9.34 -6.79 16.38
C SER A 56 -7.92 -6.40 16.73
N LEU A 57 -7.15 -6.11 15.67
CA LEU A 57 -5.83 -5.49 15.69
C LEU A 57 -5.90 -4.15 14.95
N TRP A 58 -5.03 -3.23 15.31
CA TRP A 58 -4.77 -2.04 14.50
C TRP A 58 -3.31 -2.08 14.04
N CYS A 59 -3.08 -1.72 12.79
CA CYS A 59 -1.74 -1.66 12.24
C CYS A 59 -1.50 -0.39 11.43
N ARG A 60 -0.23 0.03 11.37
CA ARG A 60 0.22 1.19 10.61
C ARG A 60 1.67 1.02 10.15
N LEU A 61 2.05 1.83 9.16
CA LEU A 61 3.44 2.01 8.75
C LEU A 61 3.65 3.48 8.37
N GLY A 62 4.50 4.18 9.12
CA GLY A 62 4.78 5.60 8.86
C GLY A 62 3.66 6.54 9.29
N GLY A 63 2.86 7.05 8.39
CA GLY A 63 1.93 8.15 8.60
C GLY A 63 0.73 7.95 9.55
N PHE A 64 -0.36 8.68 9.30
CA PHE A 64 -1.55 8.69 10.15
C PHE A 64 -2.66 7.75 9.70
N HIS A 65 -2.56 7.19 8.49
CA HIS A 65 -3.50 6.19 8.01
C HIS A 65 -3.24 4.85 8.71
N ILE A 66 -4.28 4.21 9.19
CA ILE A 66 -4.21 2.90 9.83
C ILE A 66 -5.12 1.90 9.14
N TYR A 67 -4.87 0.62 9.35
CA TYR A 67 -5.83 -0.44 9.08
C TYR A 67 -6.35 -1.02 10.39
N VAL A 68 -7.67 -1.16 10.48
CA VAL A 68 -8.37 -1.92 11.50
C VAL A 68 -8.56 -3.33 10.96
N VAL A 69 -7.96 -4.33 11.60
CA VAL A 69 -8.10 -5.73 11.23
C VAL A 69 -9.13 -6.37 12.15
N VAL A 70 -10.20 -6.90 11.57
CA VAL A 70 -11.33 -7.47 12.32
C VAL A 70 -11.37 -8.98 12.12
N GLN A 71 -11.52 -9.72 13.21
CA GLN A 71 -11.70 -11.16 13.14
C GLN A 71 -13.06 -11.52 12.56
N VAL A 72 -13.04 -12.37 11.54
CA VAL A 72 -14.25 -12.90 10.91
C VAL A 72 -14.23 -14.43 10.94
N LYS A 73 -15.41 -15.03 10.86
CA LYS A 73 -15.51 -16.48 10.73
C LYS A 73 -15.05 -16.94 9.34
N PRO A 74 -14.36 -18.09 9.21
CA PRO A 74 -13.86 -18.57 7.92
C PRO A 74 -14.92 -18.62 6.82
N GLU A 75 -16.16 -19.02 7.15
CA GLU A 75 -17.27 -19.11 6.20
C GLU A 75 -17.78 -17.75 5.69
N ARG A 76 -17.39 -16.66 6.35
CA ARG A 76 -17.73 -15.29 5.92
C ARG A 76 -16.60 -14.60 5.17
N LYS A 77 -15.39 -15.15 5.23
CA LYS A 77 -14.22 -14.56 4.58
C LYS A 77 -14.28 -14.78 3.08
N ALA A 78 -14.25 -13.68 2.34
CA ALA A 78 -14.04 -13.70 0.90
C ALA A 78 -12.68 -13.03 0.57
N PRO A 79 -11.94 -13.53 -0.43
CA PRO A 79 -10.74 -12.83 -0.89
C PRO A 79 -11.09 -11.43 -1.36
N MET A 80 -10.23 -10.47 -1.05
CA MET A 80 -10.36 -9.10 -1.54
C MET A 80 -10.33 -9.11 -3.08
N PRO A 81 -11.20 -8.35 -3.76
CA PRO A 81 -11.07 -8.13 -5.19
C PRO A 81 -9.71 -7.50 -5.52
N PHE A 82 -9.07 -7.94 -6.60
CA PHE A 82 -7.73 -7.47 -6.98
C PHE A 82 -7.63 -5.93 -7.06
N LEU A 83 -8.68 -5.25 -7.51
CA LEU A 83 -8.70 -3.78 -7.60
C LEU A 83 -8.79 -3.06 -6.24
N ASN A 84 -9.06 -3.79 -5.15
CA ASN A 84 -9.13 -3.24 -3.79
C ASN A 84 -7.86 -3.60 -2.99
N HIS A 85 -6.70 -3.49 -3.63
CA HIS A 85 -5.41 -3.75 -2.99
C HIS A 85 -4.96 -2.61 -2.07
N ASN A 86 -3.96 -2.91 -1.24
CA ASN A 86 -3.33 -1.98 -0.31
C ASN A 86 -1.87 -1.80 -0.71
N GLY A 87 -1.43 -0.58 -0.96
CA GLY A 87 -0.07 -0.27 -1.37
C GLY A 87 0.88 -0.10 -0.19
N LEU A 88 2.08 -0.67 -0.32
CA LEU A 88 3.21 -0.50 0.58
C LEU A 88 4.39 0.00 -0.24
N ASP A 89 4.82 1.24 0.03
CA ASP A 89 5.91 1.87 -0.71
C ASP A 89 7.28 1.35 -0.28
N VAL A 90 8.15 1.18 -1.26
CA VAL A 90 9.59 1.02 -1.10
C VAL A 90 10.32 2.15 -1.83
N GLU A 91 11.62 2.32 -1.57
CA GLU A 91 12.36 3.48 -2.05
C GLU A 91 12.67 3.40 -3.57
N THR A 92 13.01 2.21 -4.08
CA THR A 92 13.49 2.03 -5.45
C THR A 92 12.85 0.83 -6.14
N GLU A 93 12.96 0.77 -7.47
CA GLU A 93 12.54 -0.39 -8.26
C GLU A 93 13.38 -1.65 -7.94
N GLU A 94 14.65 -1.49 -7.56
CA GLU A 94 15.47 -2.60 -7.07
C GLU A 94 14.93 -3.17 -5.75
N ASP A 95 14.36 -2.32 -4.90
CA ASP A 95 13.69 -2.77 -3.68
C ASP A 95 12.41 -3.55 -3.97
N VAL A 96 11.66 -3.17 -5.01
CA VAL A 96 10.50 -3.95 -5.50
C VAL A 96 10.95 -5.35 -5.92
N ASP A 97 12.05 -5.45 -6.69
CA ASP A 97 12.59 -6.75 -7.14
C ASP A 97 13.08 -7.59 -5.95
N GLU A 98 13.73 -6.97 -4.96
CA GLU A 98 14.16 -7.66 -3.74
C GLU A 98 12.94 -8.16 -2.95
N CYS A 99 11.94 -7.30 -2.72
CA CYS A 99 10.70 -7.69 -2.05
C CYS A 99 10.01 -8.85 -2.79
N HIS A 100 9.97 -8.80 -4.13
CA HIS A 100 9.40 -9.90 -4.91
C HIS A 100 10.15 -11.21 -4.68
N ARG A 101 11.50 -11.20 -4.67
CA ARG A 101 12.31 -12.41 -4.39
C ARG A 101 12.00 -12.97 -3.00
N ILE A 102 11.89 -12.10 -1.98
CA ILE A 102 11.55 -12.48 -0.61
C ILE A 102 10.13 -13.08 -0.54
N VAL A 103 9.14 -12.42 -1.15
CA VAL A 103 7.74 -12.88 -1.19
C VAL A 103 7.64 -14.26 -1.83
N VAL A 104 8.33 -14.49 -2.96
CA VAL A 104 8.34 -15.81 -3.63
C VAL A 104 9.04 -16.87 -2.78
N ARG A 105 10.19 -16.55 -2.17
CA ARG A 105 10.94 -17.47 -1.31
C ARG A 105 10.12 -17.93 -0.11
N ASP A 106 9.41 -17.01 0.53
CA ASP A 106 8.74 -17.25 1.80
C ASP A 106 7.22 -17.50 1.64
N ALA A 107 6.75 -17.67 0.40
CA ALA A 107 5.34 -17.82 0.07
C ALA A 107 4.67 -19.00 0.81
N GLU A 108 5.32 -20.15 0.89
CA GLU A 108 4.79 -21.32 1.59
C GLU A 108 4.67 -21.07 3.10
N LYS A 109 5.72 -20.52 3.72
CA LYS A 109 5.74 -20.19 5.15
C LYS A 109 4.57 -19.28 5.56
N TRP A 110 4.30 -18.26 4.76
CA TRP A 110 3.29 -17.24 5.04
C TRP A 110 1.96 -17.47 4.31
N LYS A 111 1.84 -18.57 3.56
CA LYS A 111 0.64 -18.92 2.78
C LYS A 111 0.24 -17.82 1.77
N LEU A 112 1.25 -17.21 1.15
CA LEU A 112 1.04 -16.18 0.15
C LEU A 112 0.60 -16.77 -1.17
N THR A 113 -0.32 -16.12 -1.86
CA THR A 113 -0.90 -16.62 -3.11
C THR A 113 -0.97 -15.54 -4.18
N LYS A 114 -1.22 -15.94 -5.44
CA LYS A 114 -1.43 -15.04 -6.58
C LYS A 114 -0.33 -13.98 -6.73
N ILE A 115 0.93 -14.37 -6.51
CA ILE A 115 2.09 -13.48 -6.62
C ILE A 115 2.28 -13.12 -8.09
N SER A 116 2.15 -11.84 -8.44
CA SER A 116 2.41 -11.35 -9.78
C SER A 116 3.90 -11.12 -10.03
N LYS A 117 4.32 -11.05 -11.29
CA LYS A 117 5.67 -10.56 -11.63
C LYS A 117 5.71 -9.04 -11.50
N PRO A 118 6.86 -8.46 -11.10
CA PRO A 118 7.05 -7.02 -11.13
C PRO A 118 6.87 -6.48 -12.55
N ALA A 119 6.18 -5.36 -12.67
CA ALA A 119 5.92 -4.69 -13.93
C ALA A 119 5.67 -3.21 -13.74
N VAL A 120 5.92 -2.43 -14.79
CA VAL A 120 5.48 -1.03 -14.84
C VAL A 120 3.99 -0.99 -15.12
N GLN A 121 3.23 -0.43 -14.18
CA GLN A 121 1.80 -0.23 -14.32
C GLN A 121 1.35 0.96 -13.48
N HIS A 122 0.30 1.64 -13.89
CA HIS A 122 -0.24 2.80 -13.17
C HIS A 122 0.77 3.91 -12.83
N GLY A 123 1.81 4.07 -13.66
CA GLY A 123 2.88 5.05 -13.44
C GLY A 123 3.90 4.66 -12.37
N THR A 124 3.86 3.43 -11.86
CA THR A 124 4.81 2.88 -10.88
C THR A 124 5.35 1.53 -11.36
N TYR A 125 6.44 1.08 -10.71
CA TYR A 125 6.93 -0.30 -10.84
C TYR A 125 6.51 -1.06 -9.61
N SER A 126 5.74 -2.14 -9.78
CA SER A 126 5.10 -2.83 -8.67
C SER A 126 4.81 -4.29 -8.95
N PHE A 127 4.48 -5.04 -7.90
CA PHE A 127 3.88 -6.37 -7.97
C PHE A 127 2.85 -6.56 -6.86
N TYR A 128 2.00 -7.59 -7.02
CA TYR A 128 0.92 -7.89 -6.11
C TYR A 128 1.03 -9.30 -5.54
N PHE A 129 0.47 -9.49 -4.37
CA PHE A 129 0.25 -10.82 -3.77
C PHE A 129 -0.93 -10.77 -2.78
N PHE A 130 -1.41 -11.96 -2.42
CA PHE A 130 -2.46 -12.10 -1.43
C PHE A 130 -1.91 -12.79 -0.19
N ASP A 131 -2.26 -12.28 1.00
CA ASP A 131 -1.93 -12.92 2.26
C ASP A 131 -2.82 -14.14 2.55
N ALA A 132 -2.59 -14.81 3.69
CA ALA A 132 -3.33 -16.01 4.11
C ALA A 132 -4.84 -15.76 4.28
N ASP A 133 -5.21 -14.52 4.59
CA ASP A 133 -6.60 -14.10 4.73
C ASP A 133 -7.22 -13.63 3.40
N GLY A 134 -6.44 -13.58 2.32
CA GLY A 134 -6.89 -13.10 1.01
C GLY A 134 -6.98 -11.58 0.91
N ASN A 135 -6.32 -10.83 1.79
CA ASN A 135 -6.13 -9.40 1.59
C ASN A 135 -5.06 -9.19 0.52
N CYS A 136 -5.32 -8.28 -0.39
CA CYS A 136 -4.43 -7.99 -1.52
C CYS A 136 -3.46 -6.86 -1.18
N TRP A 137 -2.18 -7.11 -1.41
CA TRP A 137 -1.08 -6.18 -1.18
C TRP A 137 -0.37 -5.86 -2.48
N GLU A 138 0.02 -4.61 -2.65
CA GLU A 138 0.91 -4.13 -3.71
C GLU A 138 2.20 -3.63 -3.07
N ILE A 139 3.35 -4.09 -3.58
CA ILE A 139 4.64 -3.47 -3.27
C ILE A 139 5.04 -2.62 -4.47
N LEU A 140 5.30 -1.34 -4.23
CA LEU A 140 5.55 -0.39 -5.30
C LEU A 140 6.62 0.63 -4.92
N ALA A 141 7.29 1.20 -5.92
CA ALA A 141 8.26 2.26 -5.74
C ALA A 141 7.64 3.63 -6.05
N ASN A 142 7.50 4.46 -5.03
CA ASN A 142 7.13 5.87 -5.12
C ASN A 142 8.23 6.78 -4.53
N PRO A 143 8.29 8.05 -4.92
CA PRO A 143 9.05 9.05 -4.19
C PRO A 143 8.55 9.18 -2.74
N PRO A 144 9.35 9.76 -1.82
CA PRO A 144 8.91 10.08 -0.47
C PRO A 144 7.56 10.83 -0.48
N GLY A 145 6.58 10.32 0.28
CA GLY A 145 5.22 10.86 0.28
C GLY A 145 4.23 10.07 -0.60
N GLY A 146 4.64 8.94 -1.13
CA GLY A 146 3.77 8.05 -1.91
C GLY A 146 3.26 8.73 -3.18
N TYR A 147 1.99 8.54 -3.52
CA TYR A 147 1.38 9.13 -4.71
C TYR A 147 1.16 10.66 -4.69
N CYS A 148 1.66 11.39 -3.69
CA CYS A 148 1.51 12.86 -3.64
C CYS A 148 2.06 13.55 -4.90
N TRP A 149 3.11 13.02 -5.51
CA TRP A 149 3.67 13.54 -6.77
C TRP A 149 2.66 13.57 -7.93
N MET A 150 1.68 12.66 -7.93
CA MET A 150 0.63 12.64 -8.95
C MET A 150 -0.30 13.86 -8.80
N PHE A 151 -0.59 14.25 -7.56
CA PHE A 151 -1.39 15.47 -7.30
C PHE A 151 -0.65 16.74 -7.68
N GLU A 152 0.69 16.74 -7.63
CA GLU A 152 1.52 17.86 -8.10
C GLU A 152 1.51 17.99 -9.62
N ARG A 153 1.37 16.89 -10.35
CA ARG A 153 1.19 16.90 -11.81
C ARG A 153 -0.18 17.42 -12.25
N GLY A 154 -1.18 17.32 -11.39
CA GLY A 154 -2.56 17.69 -11.68
C GLY A 154 -3.31 16.66 -12.52
N GLU A 155 -4.44 17.08 -13.10
CA GLU A 155 -5.31 16.22 -13.91
C GLU A 155 -4.60 15.74 -15.18
N GLN A 156 -4.87 14.49 -15.56
CA GLN A 156 -4.31 13.85 -16.74
C GLN A 156 -5.40 13.58 -17.77
N GLU A 157 -5.06 13.76 -19.05
CA GLU A 157 -5.97 13.47 -20.16
C GLU A 157 -5.74 12.05 -20.73
N GLY A 158 -6.75 11.54 -21.46
CA GLY A 158 -6.68 10.24 -22.13
C GLY A 158 -6.53 9.10 -21.13
N ILE A 159 -5.51 8.24 -21.35
CA ILE A 159 -5.20 7.12 -20.44
C ILE A 159 -4.20 7.52 -19.34
N GLY A 160 -3.66 8.76 -19.39
CA GLY A 160 -2.79 9.34 -18.37
C GLY A 160 -1.69 8.38 -17.91
N HIS A 161 -1.60 8.16 -16.60
CA HIS A 161 -0.61 7.27 -15.97
C HIS A 161 -0.72 5.79 -16.37
N MET A 162 -1.78 5.38 -17.07
CA MET A 162 -1.91 4.04 -17.63
C MET A 162 -1.10 3.85 -18.92
N SER A 163 -0.58 4.94 -19.51
CA SER A 163 0.27 4.88 -20.69
C SER A 163 1.61 4.20 -20.39
N ARG A 164 2.06 3.34 -21.29
CA ARG A 164 3.40 2.71 -21.20
C ARG A 164 4.54 3.73 -21.32
N THR A 165 4.27 4.88 -21.93
CA THR A 165 5.23 5.99 -22.13
C THR A 165 5.12 7.04 -21.02
N PHE A 166 4.32 6.81 -19.98
CA PHE A 166 4.18 7.74 -18.88
C PHE A 166 5.52 7.93 -18.16
N GLU A 167 5.96 9.18 -18.04
CA GLU A 167 7.22 9.52 -17.39
C GLU A 167 7.07 9.39 -15.87
N ARG A 168 7.82 8.48 -15.29
CA ARG A 168 7.84 8.21 -13.85
C ARG A 168 8.85 9.12 -13.13
N PRO A 169 8.67 9.36 -11.82
CA PRO A 169 9.64 10.13 -11.05
C PRO A 169 11.04 9.49 -11.08
N ALA A 170 12.05 10.27 -11.44
CA ALA A 170 13.43 9.79 -11.53
C ALA A 170 14.00 9.26 -10.20
N SER A 171 13.47 9.75 -9.08
CA SER A 171 13.88 9.31 -7.73
C SER A 171 13.60 7.83 -7.47
N THR A 172 12.59 7.24 -8.10
CA THR A 172 12.24 5.81 -7.95
C THR A 172 13.18 4.87 -8.70
N LEU A 173 13.96 5.41 -9.64
CA LEU A 173 14.89 4.65 -10.49
C LEU A 173 16.28 4.51 -9.87
N ARG A 174 16.53 5.10 -8.69
CA ARG A 174 17.86 5.07 -8.08
C ARG A 174 18.20 3.66 -7.61
N LYS A 175 19.38 3.20 -8.05
CA LYS A 175 20.02 2.02 -7.49
C LYS A 175 20.46 2.32 -6.06
N ARG A 176 20.26 1.34 -5.15
CA ARG A 176 20.92 1.42 -3.84
C ARG A 176 22.42 1.64 -4.03
N PRO A 177 23.07 2.50 -3.23
CA PRO A 177 24.52 2.46 -3.12
C PRO A 177 24.91 1.02 -2.79
N LYS A 178 25.78 0.41 -3.60
CA LYS A 178 26.33 -0.89 -3.24
C LYS A 178 27.02 -0.70 -1.90
N ASP A 179 26.60 -1.45 -0.88
CA ASP A 179 27.30 -1.52 0.38
C ASP A 179 28.77 -1.87 0.09
N THR A 180 29.66 -0.90 0.35
CA THR A 180 31.09 -1.04 0.21
C THR A 180 31.69 -1.72 1.43
#